data_73fdddc556cb2b6bd05b73f9c9bf009f
#
_entry.id   73fdddc556cb2b6bd05b73f9c9bf009f
#
_cell.length_a   1.000
_cell.length_b   1.000
_cell.length_c   1.000
_cell.angle_alpha   90.00
_cell.angle_beta   90.00
_cell.angle_gamma   90.00
#
_symmetry.space_group_name_H-M   'P 1'
#
loop_
_entity.id
_entity.type
_entity.pdbx_description
1 polymer ?
#
loop_
_entity_poly.entity_id
_entity_poly.type
_entity_poly.pdbx_seq_one_letter_code
_entity_poly.pdbx_strand_id
1 'polypeptide(L)'
;MCSSDLQTAAVRLRIEQMAEEISLQDELHTKAGLLSHGQKQWLEIGMLLMQDPKLLLLDEPVAGMSARERELTAELLKRISDGRSIVVIEHDMAFVRLIAHKVSVLHQGKLIAEGTMDKVQSDERVIEVYLGH
;
A
#
# COMPACT_ATOMS: atom_id res chain seq x y z
N MET A 1 9.64 30.59 -25.41
CA MET A 1 9.27 29.50 -24.52
C MET A 1 7.94 29.81 -23.88
N CYS A 2 6.98 29.00 -24.08
CA CYS A 2 5.65 29.19 -23.51
C CYS A 2 5.55 28.51 -22.12
N SER A 3 4.53 28.90 -21.38
CA SER A 3 4.26 28.38 -20.04
C SER A 3 4.13 26.86 -19.98
N SER A 4 3.83 26.20 -21.11
CA SER A 4 3.74 24.74 -21.23
C SER A 4 5.09 24.05 -20.94
N ASP A 5 6.21 24.65 -21.30
CA ASP A 5 7.53 24.04 -21.05
C ASP A 5 7.89 24.06 -19.56
N LEU A 6 7.53 25.11 -18.84
CA LEU A 6 7.70 25.21 -17.39
C LEU A 6 6.79 24.22 -16.66
N GLN A 7 5.53 24.08 -17.11
CA GLN A 7 4.60 23.09 -16.58
C GLN A 7 5.11 21.67 -16.83
N THR A 8 5.66 21.40 -18.01
CA THR A 8 6.24 20.10 -18.34
C THR A 8 7.44 19.77 -17.45
N ALA A 9 8.33 20.75 -17.18
CA ALA A 9 9.47 20.59 -16.30
C ALA A 9 9.04 20.30 -14.85
N ALA A 10 8.04 21.04 -14.34
CA ALA A 10 7.49 20.83 -13.00
C ALA A 10 6.81 19.46 -12.87
N VAL A 11 6.05 19.04 -13.86
CA VAL A 11 5.40 17.72 -13.91
C VAL A 11 6.44 16.61 -13.95
N ARG A 12 7.49 16.77 -14.76
CA ARG A 12 8.59 15.79 -14.84
C ARG A 12 9.29 15.63 -13.50
N LEU A 13 9.61 16.72 -12.81
CA LEU A 13 10.23 16.68 -11.49
C LEU A 13 9.34 15.94 -10.48
N ARG A 14 8.04 16.22 -10.50
CA ARG A 14 7.08 15.55 -9.63
C ARG A 14 6.98 14.04 -9.91
N ILE A 15 7.02 13.63 -11.18
CA ILE A 15 7.04 12.23 -11.58
C ILE A 15 8.31 11.54 -11.06
N GLU A 16 9.47 12.17 -11.22
CA GLU A 16 10.74 11.65 -10.73
C GLU A 16 10.73 11.48 -9.20
N GLN A 17 10.24 12.46 -8.46
CA GLN A 17 10.09 12.39 -7.02
C GLN A 17 9.13 11.26 -6.60
N MET A 18 8.01 11.12 -7.29
CA MET A 18 7.06 10.05 -7.03
C MET A 18 7.65 8.69 -7.33
N ALA A 19 8.39 8.55 -8.41
CA ALA A 19 9.07 7.31 -8.76
C ALA A 19 10.04 6.85 -7.65
N GLU A 20 10.75 7.79 -7.03
CA GLU A 20 11.60 7.50 -5.87
C GLU A 20 10.78 7.03 -4.67
N GLU A 21 9.67 7.70 -4.36
CA GLU A 21 8.79 7.30 -3.24
C GLU A 21 8.25 5.88 -3.39
N ILE A 22 7.89 5.48 -4.60
CA ILE A 22 7.35 4.14 -4.89
C ILE A 22 8.40 3.13 -5.33
N SER A 23 9.69 3.48 -5.23
CA SER A 23 10.83 2.60 -5.58
C SER A 23 10.86 2.16 -7.05
N LEU A 24 10.43 3.03 -7.96
CA LEU A 24 10.44 2.82 -9.41
C LEU A 24 11.32 3.82 -10.16
N GLN A 25 12.25 4.49 -9.49
CA GLN A 25 13.12 5.48 -10.10
C GLN A 25 13.99 4.92 -11.27
N ASP A 26 14.34 3.65 -11.19
CA ASP A 26 15.14 2.97 -12.24
C ASP A 26 14.27 2.49 -13.42
N GLU A 27 12.94 2.58 -13.30
CA GLU A 27 11.98 2.05 -14.25
C GLU A 27 11.22 3.14 -15.03
N LEU A 28 11.64 4.41 -14.91
CA LEU A 28 10.95 5.56 -15.52
C LEU A 28 10.76 5.43 -17.04
N HIS A 29 11.67 4.76 -17.72
CA HIS A 29 11.63 4.57 -19.16
C HIS A 29 11.22 3.15 -19.57
N THR A 30 10.90 2.30 -18.62
CA THR A 30 10.41 0.94 -18.84
C THR A 30 8.92 0.98 -19.16
N LYS A 31 8.49 0.23 -20.17
CA LYS A 31 7.06 0.08 -20.46
C LYS A 31 6.37 -0.60 -19.28
N ALA A 32 5.24 -0.05 -18.84
CA ALA A 32 4.49 -0.56 -17.70
C ALA A 32 4.13 -2.05 -17.83
N GLY A 33 3.89 -2.54 -19.03
CA GLY A 33 3.63 -3.96 -19.28
C GLY A 33 4.79 -4.90 -18.95
N LEU A 34 6.02 -4.38 -18.88
CA LEU A 34 7.24 -5.15 -18.59
C LEU A 34 7.58 -5.16 -17.09
N LEU A 35 6.89 -4.38 -16.28
CA LEU A 35 7.09 -4.37 -14.84
C LEU A 35 6.65 -5.69 -14.21
N SER A 36 7.27 -6.06 -13.08
CA SER A 36 6.78 -7.18 -12.27
C SER A 36 5.38 -6.90 -11.72
N HIS A 37 4.72 -7.93 -11.22
CA HIS A 37 3.41 -7.75 -10.60
C HIS A 37 3.45 -6.76 -9.42
N GLY A 38 4.44 -6.89 -8.54
CA GLY A 38 4.62 -5.97 -7.42
C GLY A 38 4.91 -4.55 -7.87
N GLN A 39 5.78 -4.36 -8.87
CA GLN A 39 6.09 -3.05 -9.44
C GLN A 39 4.85 -2.39 -10.06
N LYS A 40 3.97 -3.16 -10.72
CA LYS A 40 2.69 -2.65 -11.24
C LYS A 40 1.78 -2.14 -10.10
N GLN A 41 1.73 -2.84 -8.99
CA GLN A 41 0.98 -2.40 -7.80
C GLN A 41 1.57 -1.10 -7.22
N TRP A 42 2.88 -0.99 -7.14
CA TRP A 42 3.53 0.25 -6.70
C TRP A 42 3.25 1.41 -7.65
N LEU A 43 3.24 1.15 -8.96
CA LEU A 43 2.87 2.16 -9.96
C LEU A 43 1.43 2.64 -9.75
N GLU A 44 0.49 1.76 -9.50
CA GLU A 44 -0.91 2.12 -9.20
C GLU A 44 -1.01 2.99 -7.95
N ILE A 45 -0.30 2.64 -6.88
CA ILE A 45 -0.22 3.46 -5.67
C ILE A 45 0.35 4.84 -6.00
N GLY A 46 1.43 4.91 -6.78
CA GLY A 46 2.05 6.17 -7.20
C GLY A 46 1.08 7.06 -7.99
N MET A 47 0.29 6.47 -8.88
CA MET A 47 -0.72 7.20 -9.64
C MET A 47 -1.78 7.81 -8.72
N LEU A 48 -2.21 7.10 -7.69
CA LEU A 48 -3.13 7.64 -6.68
C LEU A 48 -2.47 8.77 -5.87
N LEU A 49 -1.21 8.60 -5.48
CA LEU A 49 -0.46 9.60 -4.70
C LEU A 49 -0.25 10.90 -5.47
N MET A 50 -0.22 10.88 -6.79
CA MET A 50 -0.11 12.08 -7.62
C MET A 50 -1.29 13.04 -7.43
N GLN A 51 -2.42 12.55 -6.94
CA GLN A 51 -3.60 13.36 -6.61
C GLN A 51 -3.52 13.99 -5.20
N ASP A 52 -2.44 13.72 -4.47
CA ASP A 52 -2.21 14.18 -3.09
C ASP A 52 -3.38 13.85 -2.14
N PRO A 53 -3.79 12.57 -2.03
CA PRO A 53 -4.92 12.17 -1.21
C PRO A 53 -4.58 12.27 0.28
N LYS A 54 -5.58 12.59 1.10
CA LYS A 54 -5.49 12.53 2.56
C LYS A 54 -5.82 11.13 3.09
N LEU A 55 -6.59 10.38 2.34
CA LEU A 55 -6.99 9.01 2.65
C LEU A 55 -6.74 8.12 1.43
N LEU A 56 -6.02 7.03 1.64
CA LEU A 56 -5.77 6.02 0.63
C LEU A 56 -6.43 4.71 1.05
N LEU A 57 -7.20 4.12 0.16
CA LEU A 57 -7.85 2.82 0.37
C LEU A 57 -7.21 1.79 -0.55
N LEU A 58 -6.66 0.73 0.01
CA LEU A 58 -5.98 -0.33 -0.73
C LEU A 58 -6.65 -1.67 -0.42
N ASP A 59 -7.09 -2.35 -1.47
CA ASP A 59 -7.72 -3.66 -1.37
C ASP A 59 -6.75 -4.74 -1.86
N GLU A 60 -6.33 -5.61 -0.94
CA GLU A 60 -5.37 -6.70 -1.17
C GLU A 60 -4.10 -6.27 -1.94
N PRO A 61 -3.38 -5.24 -1.46
CA PRO A 61 -2.27 -4.65 -2.22
C PRO A 61 -1.07 -5.57 -2.42
N VAL A 62 -0.98 -6.67 -1.68
CA VAL A 62 0.14 -7.64 -1.77
C VAL A 62 -0.25 -8.98 -2.40
N ALA A 63 -1.46 -9.08 -2.96
CA ALA A 63 -1.90 -10.31 -3.63
C ALA A 63 -0.94 -10.70 -4.75
N GLY A 64 -0.51 -11.96 -4.76
CA GLY A 64 0.40 -12.49 -5.79
C GLY A 64 1.85 -12.03 -5.69
N MET A 65 2.23 -11.31 -4.65
CA MET A 65 3.61 -10.86 -4.45
C MET A 65 4.48 -11.92 -3.78
N SER A 66 5.76 -11.94 -4.13
CA SER A 66 6.79 -12.70 -3.41
C SER A 66 6.98 -12.14 -1.98
N ALA A 67 7.63 -12.91 -1.11
CA ALA A 67 7.96 -12.45 0.25
C ALA A 67 8.76 -11.14 0.23
N ARG A 68 9.72 -11.02 -0.67
CA ARG A 68 10.54 -9.81 -0.81
C ARG A 68 9.72 -8.61 -1.27
N GLU A 69 8.83 -8.79 -2.23
CA GLU A 69 7.95 -7.70 -2.70
C GLU A 69 7.00 -7.25 -1.59
N ARG A 70 6.50 -8.17 -0.76
CA ARG A 70 5.66 -7.82 0.41
C ARG A 70 6.41 -6.97 1.43
N GLU A 71 7.66 -7.31 1.73
CA GLU A 71 8.51 -6.50 2.63
C GLU A 71 8.71 -5.09 2.07
N LEU A 72 9.07 -4.97 0.80
CA LEU A 72 9.25 -3.69 0.13
C LEU A 72 7.96 -2.88 0.09
N THR A 73 6.83 -3.54 -0.12
CA THR A 73 5.51 -2.88 -0.07
C THR A 73 5.18 -2.38 1.33
N ALA A 74 5.50 -3.13 2.37
CA ALA A 74 5.34 -2.68 3.75
C ALA A 74 6.17 -1.43 4.04
N GLU A 75 7.43 -1.41 3.61
CA GLU A 75 8.30 -0.24 3.74
C GLU A 75 7.74 0.97 2.98
N LEU A 76 7.27 0.76 1.75
CA LEU A 76 6.65 1.79 0.93
C LEU A 76 5.42 2.38 1.62
N LEU A 77 4.51 1.54 2.11
CA LEU A 77 3.30 2.01 2.80
C LEU A 77 3.63 2.82 4.07
N LYS A 78 4.66 2.42 4.82
CA LYS A 78 5.12 3.18 5.98
C LYS A 78 5.64 4.56 5.58
N ARG A 79 6.41 4.67 4.50
CA ARG A 79 6.91 5.96 3.99
C ARG A 79 5.78 6.89 3.59
N ILE A 80 4.83 6.39 2.81
CA ILE A 80 3.75 7.21 2.27
C ILE A 80 2.64 7.51 3.28
N SER A 81 2.64 6.86 4.43
CA SER A 81 1.67 7.13 5.51
C SER A 81 1.94 8.43 6.25
N ASP A 82 3.08 9.06 6.03
CA ASP A 82 3.41 10.36 6.63
C ASP A 82 2.44 11.44 6.09
N GLY A 83 1.69 12.05 6.99
CA GLY A 83 0.72 13.10 6.65
C GLY A 83 -0.58 12.62 6.01
N ARG A 84 -0.82 11.31 5.91
CA ARG A 84 -2.07 10.76 5.37
C ARG A 84 -2.52 9.50 6.09
N SER A 85 -3.79 9.16 5.94
CA SER A 85 -4.34 7.91 6.45
C SER A 85 -4.37 6.85 5.37
N ILE A 86 -4.01 5.63 5.72
CA ILE A 86 -4.07 4.48 4.80
C ILE A 86 -4.93 3.40 5.45
N VAL A 87 -5.94 2.93 4.73
CA VAL A 87 -6.74 1.77 5.09
C VAL A 87 -6.40 0.66 4.13
N VAL A 88 -5.99 -0.48 4.67
CA VAL A 88 -5.63 -1.67 3.89
C VAL A 88 -6.59 -2.79 4.23
N ILE A 89 -7.19 -3.39 3.23
CA ILE A 89 -8.01 -4.60 3.36
C ILE A 89 -7.12 -5.78 2.99
N GLU A 90 -6.87 -6.66 3.94
CA GLU A 90 -5.96 -7.78 3.77
C GLU A 90 -6.39 -9.01 4.58
N HIS A 91 -5.97 -10.17 4.12
CA HIS A 91 -6.06 -11.43 4.84
C HIS A 91 -4.68 -12.05 5.14
N ASP A 92 -3.60 -11.47 4.63
CA ASP A 92 -2.23 -11.87 4.96
C ASP A 92 -1.83 -11.28 6.31
N MET A 93 -1.97 -12.09 7.37
CA MET A 93 -1.72 -11.66 8.75
C MET A 93 -0.27 -11.27 8.99
N ALA A 94 0.69 -11.89 8.30
CA ALA A 94 2.10 -11.54 8.40
C ALA A 94 2.35 -10.13 7.85
N PHE A 95 1.74 -9.81 6.71
CA PHE A 95 1.82 -8.47 6.12
C PHE A 95 1.11 -7.42 6.99
N VAL A 96 -0.10 -7.71 7.47
CA VAL A 96 -0.83 -6.81 8.38
C VAL A 96 0.00 -6.48 9.61
N ARG A 97 0.68 -7.46 10.19
CA ARG A 97 1.57 -7.27 11.35
C ARG A 97 2.70 -6.28 11.06
N LEU A 98 3.20 -6.24 9.84
CA LEU A 98 4.29 -5.33 9.45
C LEU A 98 3.84 -3.86 9.38
N ILE A 99 2.58 -3.59 9.04
CA ILE A 99 2.13 -2.24 8.68
C ILE A 99 1.10 -1.64 9.64
N ALA A 100 0.32 -2.46 10.33
CA ALA A 100 -0.86 -1.98 11.02
C ALA A 100 -0.56 -1.39 12.39
N HIS A 101 -1.11 -0.20 12.65
CA HIS A 101 -1.21 0.38 13.99
C HIS A 101 -2.51 -0.06 14.68
N LYS A 102 -3.58 -0.16 13.90
CA LYS A 102 -4.90 -0.57 14.35
C LYS A 102 -5.48 -1.57 13.35
N VAL A 103 -6.02 -2.65 13.87
CA VAL A 103 -6.64 -3.73 13.09
C VAL A 103 -8.11 -3.83 13.48
N SER A 104 -8.97 -3.88 12.48
CA SER A 104 -10.41 -4.15 12.62
C SER A 104 -10.72 -5.45 11.89
N VAL A 105 -11.29 -6.41 12.59
CA VAL A 105 -11.64 -7.72 12.00
C VAL A 105 -13.12 -7.77 11.71
N LEU A 106 -13.43 -7.98 10.44
CA LEU A 106 -14.80 -8.13 9.94
C LEU A 106 -15.09 -9.58 9.62
N HIS A 107 -16.27 -10.03 10.01
CA HIS A 107 -16.79 -11.34 9.64
C HIS A 107 -18.29 -11.23 9.33
N GLN A 108 -18.70 -11.72 8.15
CA GLN A 108 -20.08 -11.65 7.69
C GLN A 108 -20.72 -10.26 7.83
N GLY A 109 -19.96 -9.22 7.47
CA GLY A 109 -20.41 -7.82 7.53
C GLY A 109 -20.45 -7.20 8.92
N LYS A 110 -19.94 -7.88 9.93
CA LYS A 110 -19.92 -7.39 11.33
C LYS A 110 -18.49 -7.22 11.82
N LEU A 111 -18.27 -6.15 12.58
CA LEU A 111 -17.02 -5.95 13.31
C LEU A 111 -17.00 -6.88 14.53
N ILE A 112 -16.04 -7.80 14.57
CA ILE A 112 -15.92 -8.78 15.65
C ILE A 112 -14.79 -8.48 16.62
N ALA A 113 -13.75 -7.77 16.20
CA ALA A 113 -12.64 -7.34 17.06
C ALA A 113 -11.97 -6.11 16.50
N GLU A 114 -11.40 -5.29 17.38
CA GLU A 114 -10.65 -4.10 17.01
C GLU A 114 -9.56 -3.80 18.05
N GLY A 115 -8.39 -3.42 17.58
CA GLY A 115 -7.26 -3.05 18.43
C GLY A 115 -5.90 -3.26 17.77
N THR A 116 -4.88 -3.45 18.58
CA THR A 116 -3.55 -3.83 18.08
C THR A 116 -3.58 -5.23 17.48
N MET A 117 -2.57 -5.56 16.67
CA MET A 117 -2.48 -6.89 16.08
C MET A 117 -2.46 -7.99 17.15
N ASP A 118 -1.69 -7.80 18.22
CA ASP A 118 -1.61 -8.78 19.31
C ASP A 118 -2.95 -8.97 20.03
N LYS A 119 -3.67 -7.88 20.28
CA LYS A 119 -5.01 -7.95 20.88
C LYS A 119 -6.00 -8.70 20.00
N VAL A 120 -5.98 -8.41 18.71
CA VAL A 120 -6.89 -9.03 17.74
C VAL A 120 -6.59 -10.52 17.56
N GLN A 121 -5.32 -10.90 17.46
CA GLN A 121 -4.91 -12.31 17.33
C GLN A 121 -5.22 -13.15 18.55
N SER A 122 -5.33 -12.56 19.74
CA SER A 122 -5.69 -13.25 20.97
C SER A 122 -7.19 -13.28 21.26
N ASP A 123 -8.00 -12.60 20.45
CA ASP A 123 -9.46 -12.60 20.61
C ASP A 123 -10.03 -13.97 20.19
N GLU A 124 -10.78 -14.60 21.09
CA GLU A 124 -11.36 -15.94 20.86
C GLU A 124 -12.25 -16.00 19.62
N ARG A 125 -12.99 -14.94 19.32
CA ARG A 125 -13.85 -14.88 18.14
C ARG A 125 -13.04 -14.84 16.84
N VAL A 126 -11.90 -14.18 16.86
CA VAL A 126 -10.97 -14.14 15.71
C VAL A 126 -10.30 -15.49 15.52
N ILE A 127 -9.87 -16.11 16.61
CA ILE A 127 -9.26 -17.45 16.58
C ILE A 127 -10.24 -18.46 15.99
N GLU A 128 -11.49 -18.46 16.46
CA GLU A 128 -12.53 -19.36 15.98
C GLU A 128 -12.79 -19.22 14.48
N VAL A 129 -12.86 -17.99 13.97
CA VAL A 129 -13.22 -17.69 12.58
C VAL A 129 -12.06 -17.85 11.61
N TYR A 130 -10.86 -17.40 12.00
CA TYR A 130 -9.72 -17.26 11.07
C TYR A 130 -8.52 -18.13 11.40
N LEU A 131 -8.34 -18.53 12.65
CA LEU A 131 -7.15 -19.23 13.12
C LEU A 131 -7.47 -20.60 13.74
N GLY A 132 -8.72 -20.93 13.94
CA GLY A 132 -9.22 -22.09 14.66
C GLY A 132 -9.13 -23.43 13.92
N HIS A 133 -8.34 -23.44 12.90
CA HIS A 133 -8.11 -24.67 12.12
C HIS A 133 -6.66 -25.13 12.29
#